data_fc7ec858baf436ab25d48c2bafd1d758
#
_entry.id   fc7ec858baf436ab25d48c2bafd1d758
#
_cell.length_a   1.000
_cell.length_b   1.000
_cell.length_c   1.000
_cell.angle_alpha   90.00
_cell.angle_beta   90.00
_cell.angle_gamma   90.00
#
_symmetry.space_group_name_H-M   'P 1'
#
loop_
_entity.id
_entity.type
_entity.pdbx_description
1 polymer ?
#
loop_
_entity_poly.entity_id
_entity_poly.type
_entity_poly.pdbx_seq_one_letter_code
_entity_poly.pdbx_strand_id
1 'polypeptide(L)'
;MKDNWYEIVETLQPCIANNTIESEYQKKIEGCLKILGWKSSNKTMQSQIDIRIGNNNSIRPDIVLYKNNIPVLPIEIKRPTNICCEKQQQQLTSYMRQLKLNVGLYIGENIQLYYDTPDNRDSSKSIFMVELRKDDAKGVDLCEMLTYEL
;
A
#
# COMPACT_ATOMS: atom_id res chain seq x y z
N MET A 1 9.60 11.73 12.13
CA MET A 1 8.41 11.25 11.40
C MET A 1 7.63 12.33 10.68
N LYS A 2 7.50 13.49 11.29
CA LYS A 2 6.81 14.62 10.65
C LYS A 2 7.47 15.04 9.33
N ASP A 3 8.79 15.08 9.29
CA ASP A 3 9.52 15.43 8.07
C ASP A 3 9.32 14.39 6.96
N ASN A 4 9.27 13.12 7.32
CA ASN A 4 8.99 12.04 6.36
C ASN A 4 7.60 12.19 5.77
N TRP A 5 6.61 12.48 6.61
CA TRP A 5 5.25 12.70 6.12
C TRP A 5 5.17 13.89 5.16
N TYR A 6 5.83 14.99 5.51
CA TYR A 6 5.85 16.18 4.65
C TYR A 6 6.50 15.87 3.30
N GLU A 7 7.58 15.11 3.29
CA GLU A 7 8.24 14.72 2.05
C GLU A 7 7.36 13.82 1.19
N ILE A 8 6.65 12.88 1.81
CA ILE A 8 5.70 12.01 1.11
C ILE A 8 4.59 12.85 0.47
N VAL A 9 4.03 13.80 1.20
CA VAL A 9 2.98 14.69 0.67
C VAL A 9 3.53 15.52 -0.49
N GLU A 10 4.72 16.08 -0.36
CA GLU A 10 5.35 16.86 -1.43
C GLU A 10 5.60 16.03 -2.68
N THR A 11 5.85 14.73 -2.53
CA THR A 11 6.07 13.81 -3.65
C THR A 11 4.76 13.37 -4.30
N LEU A 12 3.74 13.05 -3.52
CA LEU A 12 2.51 12.42 -4.03
C LEU A 12 1.40 13.43 -4.36
N GLN A 13 1.34 14.56 -3.68
CA GLN A 13 0.31 15.56 -3.91
C GLN A 13 0.29 16.07 -5.37
N PRO A 14 1.45 16.36 -5.99
CA PRO A 14 1.45 16.73 -7.41
C PRO A 14 0.92 15.63 -8.33
N CYS A 15 1.10 14.35 -7.96
CA CYS A 15 0.56 13.23 -8.72
C CYS A 15 -0.98 13.23 -8.69
N ILE A 16 -1.56 13.59 -7.56
CA ILE A 16 -3.02 13.70 -7.42
C ILE A 16 -3.51 14.88 -8.27
N ALA A 17 -2.87 16.03 -8.15
CA ALA A 17 -3.25 17.25 -8.89
C ALA A 17 -3.18 17.04 -10.41
N ASN A 18 -2.20 16.28 -10.88
CA ASN A 18 -1.97 16.01 -12.30
C ASN A 18 -2.61 14.72 -12.79
N ASN A 19 -3.30 14.00 -11.93
CA ASN A 19 -3.89 12.69 -12.24
C ASN A 19 -2.88 11.79 -12.94
N THR A 20 -1.72 11.63 -12.31
CA THR A 20 -0.60 10.86 -12.85
C THR A 20 -1.01 9.42 -13.16
N ILE A 21 -0.55 8.88 -14.29
CA ILE A 21 -0.87 7.50 -14.67
C ILE A 21 -0.31 6.52 -13.62
N GLU A 22 -0.96 5.37 -13.52
CA GLU A 22 -0.72 4.40 -12.43
C GLU A 22 0.74 3.97 -12.34
N SER A 23 1.40 3.68 -13.46
CA SER A 23 2.80 3.24 -13.46
C SER A 23 3.76 4.31 -12.93
N GLU A 24 3.54 5.56 -13.25
CA GLU A 24 4.36 6.67 -12.73
C GLU A 24 4.06 6.94 -11.27
N TYR A 25 2.79 6.85 -10.88
CA TYR A 25 2.38 6.99 -9.50
C TYR A 25 3.02 5.92 -8.62
N GLN A 26 3.06 4.68 -9.10
CA GLN A 26 3.71 3.59 -8.39
C GLN A 26 5.19 3.87 -8.14
N LYS A 27 5.91 4.39 -9.12
CA LYS A 27 7.33 4.75 -8.94
C LYS A 27 7.53 5.79 -7.85
N LYS A 28 6.64 6.78 -7.78
CA LYS A 28 6.70 7.81 -6.73
C LYS A 28 6.41 7.21 -5.35
N ILE A 29 5.45 6.31 -5.27
CA ILE A 29 5.13 5.60 -4.03
C ILE A 29 6.30 4.72 -3.58
N GLU A 30 6.96 4.01 -4.49
CA GLU A 30 8.15 3.23 -4.17
C GLU A 30 9.25 4.13 -3.59
N GLY A 31 9.43 5.34 -4.14
CA GLY A 31 10.36 6.32 -3.58
C GLY A 31 10.00 6.73 -2.15
N CYS A 32 8.72 6.89 -1.86
CA CYS A 32 8.24 7.21 -0.51
C CYS A 32 8.50 6.05 0.46
N LEU A 33 8.28 4.82 0.02
CA LEU A 33 8.55 3.64 0.85
C LEU A 33 10.05 3.50 1.14
N LYS A 34 10.92 3.90 0.23
CA LYS A 34 12.37 3.93 0.46
C LYS A 34 12.73 4.91 1.57
N ILE A 35 12.07 6.05 1.64
CA ILE A 35 12.27 7.00 2.74
C ILE A 35 11.97 6.35 4.08
N LEU A 36 10.97 5.45 4.10
CA LEU A 36 10.58 4.72 5.31
C LEU A 36 11.41 3.46 5.56
N GLY A 37 12.41 3.19 4.74
CA GLY A 37 13.38 2.11 4.99
C GLY A 37 13.20 0.84 4.18
N TRP A 38 12.17 0.75 3.36
CA TRP A 38 11.92 -0.42 2.51
C TRP A 38 12.78 -0.32 1.24
N LYS A 39 13.40 -1.42 0.81
CA LYS A 39 14.33 -1.39 -0.33
C LYS A 39 14.15 -2.59 -1.24
N SER A 40 14.21 -2.33 -2.54
CA SER A 40 14.25 -3.41 -3.55
C SER A 40 15.55 -4.19 -3.50
N SER A 41 16.67 -3.51 -3.19
CA SER A 41 17.99 -4.13 -3.19
C SER A 41 18.14 -5.26 -2.16
N ASN A 42 17.44 -5.17 -1.02
CA ASN A 42 17.44 -6.23 0.00
C ASN A 42 16.13 -7.03 0.02
N LYS A 43 15.29 -6.86 -1.02
CA LYS A 43 14.04 -7.57 -1.21
C LYS A 43 12.98 -7.35 -0.11
N THR A 44 13.10 -6.27 0.66
CA THR A 44 12.05 -5.89 1.61
C THR A 44 10.88 -5.17 0.92
N MET A 45 11.10 -4.69 -0.30
CA MET A 45 10.03 -4.16 -1.15
C MET A 45 10.12 -4.83 -2.52
N GLN A 46 9.07 -5.52 -2.93
CA GLN A 46 9.03 -6.20 -4.23
C GLN A 46 7.80 -5.74 -5.01
N SER A 47 8.02 -5.37 -6.27
CA SER A 47 6.99 -4.76 -7.12
C SER A 47 6.68 -5.68 -8.29
N GLN A 48 5.39 -5.81 -8.61
CA GLN A 48 4.90 -6.49 -9.82
C GLN A 48 5.45 -7.90 -10.01
N ILE A 49 5.69 -8.65 -8.92
CA ILE A 49 6.15 -10.03 -9.01
C ILE A 49 4.99 -10.99 -8.84
N ASP A 50 5.06 -12.11 -9.56
CA ASP A 50 4.08 -13.18 -9.42
C ASP A 50 4.37 -13.98 -8.16
N ILE A 51 3.37 -14.14 -7.30
CA ILE A 51 3.46 -14.92 -6.09
C ILE A 51 2.58 -16.17 -6.27
N ARG A 52 3.19 -17.34 -6.21
CA ARG A 52 2.46 -18.59 -6.39
C ARG A 52 1.58 -18.89 -5.19
N ILE A 53 0.33 -19.27 -5.50
CA ILE A 53 -0.64 -19.70 -4.52
C ILE A 53 -1.22 -21.02 -5.03
N GLY A 54 -0.85 -22.14 -4.41
CA GLY A 54 -1.26 -23.44 -4.89
C GLY A 54 -0.53 -23.87 -6.17
N ASN A 55 -1.08 -24.83 -6.90
CA ASN A 55 -0.37 -25.49 -7.99
C ASN A 55 -0.39 -24.74 -9.32
N ASN A 56 -1.47 -24.01 -9.62
CA ASN A 56 -1.66 -23.40 -10.94
C ASN A 56 -2.05 -21.91 -10.90
N ASN A 57 -2.11 -21.33 -9.71
CA ASN A 57 -2.54 -19.94 -9.54
C ASN A 57 -1.42 -19.07 -9.00
N SER A 58 -1.42 -17.81 -9.40
CA SER A 58 -0.54 -16.81 -8.84
C SER A 58 -1.31 -15.51 -8.66
N ILE A 59 -0.83 -14.66 -7.77
CA ILE A 59 -1.30 -13.29 -7.61
C ILE A 59 -0.17 -12.33 -7.94
N ARG A 60 -0.52 -11.12 -8.36
CA ARG A 60 0.46 -10.11 -8.72
C ARG A 60 0.08 -8.75 -8.13
N PRO A 61 0.28 -8.57 -6.81
CA PRO A 61 0.07 -7.25 -6.18
C PRO A 61 1.02 -6.22 -6.76
N ASP A 62 0.64 -4.94 -6.71
CA ASP A 62 1.50 -3.87 -7.19
C ASP A 62 2.80 -3.82 -6.40
N ILE A 63 2.71 -3.85 -5.07
CA ILE A 63 3.88 -3.90 -4.17
C ILE A 63 3.55 -4.85 -3.03
N VAL A 64 4.55 -5.61 -2.59
CA VAL A 64 4.47 -6.37 -1.34
C VAL A 64 5.71 -6.02 -0.51
N LEU A 65 5.48 -5.71 0.76
CA LEU A 65 6.55 -5.47 1.73
C LEU A 65 6.85 -6.75 2.48
N TYR A 66 8.13 -7.00 2.72
CA TYR A 66 8.62 -8.25 3.33
C TYR A 66 9.51 -7.95 4.54
N LYS A 67 9.42 -8.80 5.57
CA LYS A 67 10.37 -8.85 6.67
C LYS A 67 10.83 -10.29 6.84
N ASN A 68 12.14 -10.51 6.89
CA ASN A 68 12.73 -11.86 7.03
C ASN A 68 12.18 -12.82 5.95
N ASN A 69 12.06 -12.34 4.73
CA ASN A 69 11.53 -13.08 3.57
C ASN A 69 10.06 -13.51 3.71
N ILE A 70 9.33 -12.92 4.63
CA ILE A 70 7.91 -13.19 4.85
C ILE A 70 7.11 -11.95 4.44
N PRO A 71 6.08 -12.09 3.60
CA PRO A 71 5.24 -10.94 3.26
C PRO A 71 4.51 -10.42 4.48
N VAL A 72 4.50 -9.09 4.65
CA VAL A 72 3.85 -8.43 5.79
C VAL A 72 2.76 -7.45 5.37
N LEU A 73 2.82 -6.93 4.14
CA LEU A 73 1.82 -5.96 3.68
C LEU A 73 1.74 -5.94 2.15
N PRO A 74 0.60 -6.30 1.56
CA PRO A 74 0.34 -6.04 0.14
C PRO A 74 -0.18 -4.62 -0.04
N ILE A 75 0.21 -3.98 -1.13
CA ILE A 75 -0.19 -2.62 -1.48
C ILE A 75 -0.79 -2.65 -2.87
N GLU A 76 -2.01 -2.13 -2.99
CA GLU A 76 -2.70 -1.93 -4.26
C GLU A 76 -2.72 -0.44 -4.59
N ILE A 77 -2.32 -0.10 -5.82
CA ILE A 77 -2.20 1.28 -6.27
C ILE A 77 -3.14 1.52 -7.43
N LYS A 78 -3.89 2.61 -7.36
CA LYS A 78 -4.77 3.03 -8.44
C LYS A 78 -4.50 4.49 -8.77
N ARG A 79 -4.75 4.85 -10.03
CA ARG A 79 -4.64 6.23 -10.48
C ARG A 79 -5.49 7.13 -9.57
N PRO A 80 -5.01 8.35 -9.19
CA PRO A 80 -5.69 9.17 -8.17
C PRO A 80 -7.17 9.48 -8.46
N THR A 81 -7.57 9.61 -9.73
CA THR A 81 -8.98 9.87 -10.07
C THR A 81 -9.86 8.63 -10.01
N ASN A 82 -9.30 7.44 -9.90
CA ASN A 82 -10.09 6.24 -9.76
C ASN A 82 -10.65 6.17 -8.35
N ILE A 83 -11.98 6.10 -8.25
CA ILE A 83 -12.64 5.95 -6.96
C ILE A 83 -12.46 4.49 -6.52
N CYS A 84 -12.03 4.30 -5.27
CA CYS A 84 -11.92 2.95 -4.71
C CYS A 84 -13.32 2.32 -4.65
N CYS A 85 -13.55 1.33 -5.47
CA CYS A 85 -14.83 0.64 -5.55
C CYS A 85 -14.72 -0.76 -4.95
N GLU A 86 -15.86 -1.42 -4.81
CA GLU A 86 -15.95 -2.76 -4.24
C GLU A 86 -15.03 -3.76 -4.93
N LYS A 87 -14.89 -3.65 -6.26
CA LYS A 87 -14.03 -4.55 -7.02
C LYS A 87 -12.57 -4.45 -6.60
N GLN A 88 -12.06 -3.21 -6.41
CA GLN A 88 -10.68 -2.99 -5.97
C GLN A 88 -10.48 -3.42 -4.52
N GLN A 89 -11.47 -3.19 -3.68
CA GLN A 89 -11.45 -3.66 -2.29
C GLN A 89 -11.41 -5.19 -2.23
N GLN A 90 -12.19 -5.86 -3.06
CA GLN A 90 -12.19 -7.32 -3.14
C GLN A 90 -10.85 -7.85 -3.65
N GLN A 91 -10.23 -7.19 -4.60
CA GLN A 91 -8.92 -7.57 -5.10
C GLN A 91 -7.87 -7.49 -4.01
N LEU A 92 -7.82 -6.38 -3.26
CA LEU A 92 -6.90 -6.23 -2.14
C LEU A 92 -7.18 -7.28 -1.07
N THR A 93 -8.46 -7.49 -0.71
CA THR A 93 -8.85 -8.50 0.26
C THR A 93 -8.40 -9.90 -0.18
N SER A 94 -8.55 -10.20 -1.47
CA SER A 94 -8.09 -11.49 -2.03
C SER A 94 -6.59 -11.65 -1.84
N TYR A 95 -5.79 -10.64 -2.16
CA TYR A 95 -4.34 -10.69 -1.94
C TYR A 95 -3.99 -10.90 -0.48
N MET A 96 -4.66 -10.19 0.43
CA MET A 96 -4.45 -10.35 1.88
C MET A 96 -4.70 -11.80 2.31
N ARG A 97 -5.81 -12.37 1.88
CA ARG A 97 -6.19 -13.75 2.25
C ARG A 97 -5.25 -14.78 1.65
N GLN A 98 -4.83 -14.58 0.38
CA GLN A 98 -3.89 -15.49 -0.27
C GLN A 98 -2.52 -15.47 0.43
N LEU A 99 -2.10 -14.32 0.92
CA LEU A 99 -0.83 -14.15 1.64
C LEU A 99 -0.97 -14.47 3.14
N LYS A 100 -2.19 -14.78 3.60
CA LYS A 100 -2.50 -15.05 5.01
C LYS A 100 -2.19 -13.86 5.90
N LEU A 101 -2.54 -12.66 5.41
CA LEU A 101 -2.34 -11.40 6.11
C LEU A 101 -3.68 -10.77 6.44
N ASN A 102 -3.74 -10.10 7.58
CA ASN A 102 -4.95 -9.39 8.02
C ASN A 102 -4.99 -7.93 7.60
N VAL A 103 -3.92 -7.42 7.03
CA VAL A 103 -3.80 -6.00 6.67
C VAL A 103 -3.41 -5.84 5.20
N GLY A 104 -3.84 -4.75 4.61
CA GLY A 104 -3.48 -4.36 3.26
C GLY A 104 -3.60 -2.86 3.10
N LEU A 105 -2.84 -2.29 2.19
CA LEU A 105 -2.82 -0.85 1.95
C LEU A 105 -3.33 -0.55 0.54
N TYR A 106 -4.22 0.43 0.44
CA TYR A 106 -4.72 0.96 -0.82
C TYR A 106 -4.26 2.40 -0.96
N ILE A 107 -3.63 2.74 -2.08
CA ILE A 107 -3.17 4.10 -2.37
C ILE A 107 -3.79 4.56 -3.69
N GLY A 108 -4.60 5.60 -3.63
CA GLY A 108 -5.21 6.29 -4.76
C GLY A 108 -5.16 7.79 -4.50
N GLU A 109 -6.32 8.45 -4.45
CA GLU A 109 -6.39 9.87 -4.06
C GLU A 109 -6.09 10.08 -2.56
N ASN A 110 -6.19 9.00 -1.78
CA ASN A 110 -5.83 8.96 -0.37
C ASN A 110 -5.19 7.61 -0.08
N ILE A 111 -4.74 7.43 1.16
CA ILE A 111 -4.14 6.18 1.62
C ILE A 111 -5.11 5.54 2.60
N GLN A 112 -5.48 4.28 2.37
CA GLN A 112 -6.40 3.55 3.23
C GLN A 112 -5.77 2.25 3.70
N LEU A 113 -5.87 1.98 4.99
CA LEU A 113 -5.47 0.71 5.58
C LEU A 113 -6.71 -0.16 5.73
N TYR A 114 -6.67 -1.34 5.14
CA TYR A 114 -7.75 -2.32 5.23
C TYR A 114 -7.39 -3.40 6.23
N TYR A 115 -8.40 -3.83 6.96
CA TYR A 115 -8.28 -4.91 7.95
C TYR A 115 -9.32 -5.99 7.68
N ASP A 116 -8.86 -7.23 7.67
CA ASP A 116 -9.70 -8.40 7.44
C ASP A 116 -9.82 -9.18 8.74
N THR A 117 -11.01 -9.18 9.34
CA THR A 117 -11.25 -9.95 10.56
C THR A 117 -11.54 -11.41 10.20
N PRO A 118 -11.13 -12.36 11.05
CA PRO A 118 -11.40 -13.78 10.79
C PRO A 118 -12.90 -14.11 10.64
N ASP A 119 -13.76 -13.35 11.28
CA ASP A 119 -15.21 -13.55 11.26
C ASP A 119 -15.90 -12.89 10.08
N ASN A 120 -15.20 -12.04 9.33
CA ASN A 120 -15.76 -11.33 8.20
C ASN A 120 -15.63 -12.20 6.96
N ARG A 121 -16.76 -12.63 6.40
CA ARG A 121 -16.79 -13.46 5.20
C ARG A 121 -16.85 -12.65 3.91
N ASP A 122 -17.14 -11.38 4.02
CA ASP A 122 -17.23 -10.48 2.87
C ASP A 122 -15.85 -9.91 2.52
N SER A 123 -15.74 -8.63 2.30
CA SER A 123 -14.45 -7.98 2.05
C SER A 123 -13.90 -7.38 3.34
N SER A 124 -12.60 -7.13 3.35
CA SER A 124 -11.95 -6.37 4.40
C SER A 124 -12.55 -4.97 4.49
N LYS A 125 -12.35 -4.31 5.63
CA LYS A 125 -12.88 -2.97 5.88
C LYS A 125 -11.75 -1.97 6.00
N SER A 126 -11.97 -0.77 5.44
CA SER A 126 -11.07 0.36 5.66
C SER A 126 -11.22 0.83 7.10
N ILE A 127 -10.16 0.70 7.88
CA ILE A 127 -10.15 1.08 9.29
C ILE A 127 -9.38 2.37 9.55
N PHE A 128 -8.65 2.87 8.56
CA PHE A 128 -7.81 4.04 8.69
C PHE A 128 -7.67 4.69 7.32
N MET A 129 -7.90 5.99 7.23
CA MET A 129 -7.78 6.75 5.99
C MET A 129 -7.01 8.03 6.25
N VAL A 130 -6.04 8.32 5.39
CA VAL A 130 -5.20 9.51 5.48
C VAL A 130 -5.29 10.26 4.16
N GLU A 131 -5.59 11.55 4.23
CA GLU A 131 -5.50 12.44 3.08
C GLU A 131 -4.05 12.86 2.85
N LEU A 132 -3.66 13.03 1.60
CA LEU A 132 -2.29 13.45 1.26
C LEU A 132 -2.15 14.97 1.44
N ARG A 133 -2.24 15.40 2.69
CA ARG A 133 -2.09 16.80 3.13
C ARG A 133 -1.18 16.85 4.33
N LYS A 134 -0.33 17.87 4.39
CA LYS A 134 0.61 18.06 5.51
C LYS A 134 -0.10 18.24 6.85
N ASP A 135 -1.30 18.82 6.84
CA ASP A 135 -2.09 19.08 8.04
C ASP A 135 -2.93 17.88 8.51
N ASP A 136 -2.90 16.76 7.79
CA ASP A 136 -3.55 15.55 8.27
C ASP A 136 -2.65 14.85 9.30
N ALA A 137 -3.01 14.97 10.56
CA ALA A 137 -2.22 14.44 11.67
C ALA A 137 -2.04 12.91 11.59
N LYS A 138 -2.95 12.21 10.93
CA LYS A 138 -2.84 10.75 10.77
C LYS A 138 -1.70 10.34 9.85
N GLY A 139 -1.17 11.26 9.04
CA GLY A 139 -0.03 10.98 8.18
C GLY A 139 1.23 10.62 8.94
N VAL A 140 1.47 11.31 10.05
CA VAL A 140 2.62 10.99 10.92
C VAL A 140 2.45 9.60 11.53
N ASP A 141 1.24 9.27 11.98
CA ASP A 141 0.93 7.94 12.52
C ASP A 141 1.15 6.85 11.45
N LEU A 142 0.74 7.12 10.22
CA LEU A 142 0.96 6.20 9.10
C LEU A 142 2.45 5.96 8.89
N CYS A 143 3.27 7.01 8.90
CA CYS A 143 4.72 6.89 8.74
C CYS A 143 5.34 6.04 9.86
N GLU A 144 4.89 6.23 11.10
CA GLU A 144 5.37 5.42 12.22
C GLU A 144 5.01 3.94 12.05
N MET A 145 3.78 3.65 11.60
CA MET A 145 3.35 2.28 11.37
C MET A 145 4.11 1.62 10.21
N LEU A 146 4.45 2.38 9.17
CA LEU A 146 5.07 1.84 7.95
C LEU A 146 6.59 1.89 7.96
N THR A 147 7.22 2.49 8.95
CA THR A 147 8.69 2.54 8.99
C THR A 147 9.26 1.14 9.21
N TYR A 148 10.21 0.76 8.34
CA TYR A 148 10.95 -0.49 8.51
C TYR A 148 11.93 -0.34 9.67
N GLU A 149 11.82 -1.22 10.66
CA GLU A 149 12.71 -1.25 11.82
C GLU A 149 13.53 -2.54 11.77
N LEU A 150 14.83 -2.39 11.99
CA LEU A 150 15.76 -3.51 12.04
C LEU A 150 15.67 -4.27 13.37
#